data_2f836de53aad7e3b582df6c4f6c9125c
#
_entry.id   2f836de53aad7e3b582df6c4f6c9125c
#
_cell.length_a   1.000
_cell.length_b   1.000
_cell.length_c   1.000
_cell.angle_alpha   90.00
_cell.angle_beta   90.00
_cell.angle_gamma   90.00
#
_symmetry.space_group_name_H-M   'P 1'
#
loop_
_entity.id
_entity.type
_entity.pdbx_description
1 polymer ?
#
loop_
_entity_poly.entity_id
_entity_poly.type
_entity_poly.pdbx_seq_one_letter_code
_entity_poly.pdbx_strand_id
1 'polypeptide(L)'
;MLDVIVIGAGVTGFATARELSRYDLKAAVLEREEDVCCGTSKANSAIIHAGYDAEPGTLKARMNVQGNRMMDALSKELDFPFKRNGSLVLCFDEDNLPGLEELRERAEANGVPDVRIVAGDEIKALEPNLSPDVKAVLYAPTGGIVCPFKMTIALAENSYVNGVDFHFNTEVTDITRTAEGYLVHTAKGDFAARCVVNAAGVYADQFNNMVSAHKLHITPRKGEYILMDKKAGDFVTHTIFQQPTRLGKGILVTPTVHGNLLAGPTAEDITDKEEVCTTGDGLAQVVDKARLSA
;
A
#
# COMPACT_ATOMS: atom_id res chain seq x y z
N MET A 1 17.18 3.70 28.68
CA MET A 1 16.38 2.61 28.04
C MET A 1 15.13 3.24 27.46
N LEU A 2 14.82 2.96 26.20
CA LEU A 2 13.59 3.37 25.52
C LEU A 2 12.42 2.47 25.94
N ASP A 3 11.19 2.99 25.82
CA ASP A 3 10.01 2.13 25.97
C ASP A 3 9.76 1.34 24.69
N VAL A 4 9.86 1.99 23.52
CA VAL A 4 9.62 1.35 22.23
C VAL A 4 10.66 1.81 21.20
N ILE A 5 11.19 0.83 20.44
CA ILE A 5 11.92 1.06 19.19
C ILE A 5 11.04 0.60 18.03
N VAL A 6 10.90 1.43 17.00
CA VAL A 6 10.29 1.07 15.71
C VAL A 6 11.39 0.92 14.68
N ILE A 7 11.49 -0.24 14.03
CA ILE A 7 12.47 -0.50 12.96
C ILE A 7 11.82 -0.25 11.61
N GLY A 8 12.31 0.77 10.89
CA GLY A 8 11.87 1.16 9.55
C GLY A 8 11.05 2.45 9.53
N ALA A 9 11.48 3.40 8.69
CA ALA A 9 10.88 4.72 8.47
C ALA A 9 9.91 4.76 7.26
N GLY A 10 9.25 3.65 6.96
CA GLY A 10 8.16 3.56 6.01
C GLY A 10 6.82 3.97 6.63
N VAL A 11 5.75 3.94 5.81
CA VAL A 11 4.40 4.32 6.23
C VAL A 11 3.91 3.55 7.46
N THR A 12 4.22 2.26 7.58
CA THR A 12 3.82 1.43 8.72
C THR A 12 4.55 1.86 10.00
N GLY A 13 5.86 2.12 9.89
CA GLY A 13 6.66 2.59 11.02
C GLY A 13 6.16 3.93 11.55
N PHE A 14 5.96 4.91 10.68
CA PHE A 14 5.49 6.22 11.12
C PHE A 14 4.01 6.28 11.51
N ALA A 15 3.15 5.46 10.93
CA ALA A 15 1.79 5.31 11.45
C ALA A 15 1.80 4.78 12.89
N THR A 16 2.69 3.83 13.18
CA THR A 16 2.88 3.31 14.54
C THR A 16 3.51 4.35 15.46
N ALA A 17 4.58 5.02 15.02
CA ALA A 17 5.27 6.04 15.82
C ALA A 17 4.33 7.19 16.19
N ARG A 18 3.47 7.63 15.23
CA ARG A 18 2.45 8.63 15.48
C ARG A 18 1.44 8.20 16.56
N GLU A 19 0.98 6.95 16.52
CA GLU A 19 0.07 6.48 17.59
C GLU A 19 0.80 6.35 18.93
N LEU A 20 2.05 5.94 18.95
CA LEU A 20 2.87 5.89 20.18
C LEU A 20 3.11 7.29 20.78
N SER A 21 3.25 8.33 19.94
CA SER A 21 3.47 9.71 20.38
C SER A 21 2.29 10.33 21.14
N ARG A 22 1.14 9.66 21.18
CA ARG A 22 -0.02 10.06 21.98
C ARG A 22 0.10 9.67 23.47
N TYR A 23 1.11 8.89 23.79
CA TYR A 23 1.33 8.37 25.13
C TYR A 23 2.63 8.94 25.70
N ASP A 24 2.76 9.00 27.01
CA ASP A 24 4.00 9.37 27.70
C ASP A 24 5.01 8.19 27.62
N LEU A 25 5.61 8.03 26.44
CA LEU A 25 6.54 6.96 26.09
C LEU A 25 7.80 7.55 25.44
N LYS A 26 8.95 7.00 25.80
CA LYS A 26 10.21 7.25 25.10
C LYS A 26 10.29 6.30 23.89
N ALA A 27 9.93 6.80 22.73
CA ALA A 27 9.94 6.05 21.48
C ALA A 27 11.00 6.57 20.52
N ALA A 28 11.62 5.66 19.77
CA ALA A 28 12.55 6.00 18.69
C ALA A 28 12.26 5.19 17.42
N VAL A 29 12.54 5.78 16.25
CA VAL A 29 12.52 5.12 14.94
C VAL A 29 13.95 4.96 14.46
N LEU A 30 14.36 3.73 14.11
CA LEU A 30 15.66 3.44 13.51
C LEU A 30 15.47 3.13 12.03
N GLU A 31 16.19 3.82 11.17
CA GLU A 31 16.14 3.66 9.70
C GLU A 31 17.55 3.53 9.12
N ARG A 32 17.73 2.58 8.22
CA ARG A 32 19.00 2.35 7.54
C ARG A 32 19.35 3.44 6.53
N GLU A 33 18.33 4.00 5.89
CA GLU A 33 18.48 5.03 4.87
C GLU A 33 18.66 6.42 5.49
N GLU A 34 18.96 7.40 4.63
CA GLU A 34 19.23 8.78 5.03
C GLU A 34 17.96 9.61 5.30
N ASP A 35 16.79 9.09 4.89
CA ASP A 35 15.52 9.82 4.98
C ASP A 35 14.33 8.87 5.17
N VAL A 36 13.16 9.46 5.38
CA VAL A 36 11.87 8.76 5.47
C VAL A 36 11.42 8.26 4.09
N CYS A 37 10.55 7.25 4.07
CA CYS A 37 9.88 6.79 2.84
C CYS A 37 10.82 6.22 1.75
N CYS A 38 12.01 5.77 2.08
CA CYS A 38 13.00 5.31 1.10
C CYS A 38 12.74 3.90 0.53
N GLY A 39 11.93 3.08 1.21
CA GLY A 39 11.56 1.72 0.78
C GLY A 39 10.30 1.66 -0.08
N THR A 40 9.52 0.59 0.08
CA THR A 40 8.28 0.33 -0.69
C THR A 40 7.23 1.44 -0.54
N SER A 41 7.28 2.25 0.53
CA SER A 41 6.35 3.35 0.74
C SER A 41 6.44 4.43 -0.34
N LYS A 42 7.58 4.61 -1.04
CA LYS A 42 7.73 5.53 -2.18
C LYS A 42 7.35 4.89 -3.53
N ALA A 43 7.28 3.56 -3.61
CA ALA A 43 7.17 2.80 -4.86
C ALA A 43 6.01 1.80 -4.79
N ASN A 44 4.79 2.31 -5.00
CA ASN A 44 3.54 1.54 -4.97
C ASN A 44 2.47 2.23 -5.83
N SER A 45 1.29 1.60 -5.95
CA SER A 45 0.18 2.13 -6.76
C SER A 45 -0.54 3.33 -6.13
N ALA A 46 -0.20 3.73 -4.91
CA ALA A 46 -0.81 4.86 -4.20
C ALA A 46 -2.33 4.75 -3.98
N ILE A 47 -2.86 3.55 -3.89
CA ILE A 47 -4.29 3.27 -3.82
C ILE A 47 -4.71 3.02 -2.38
N ILE A 48 -5.81 3.65 -1.99
CA ILE A 48 -6.56 3.36 -0.79
C ILE A 48 -7.71 2.43 -1.19
N HIS A 49 -7.49 1.13 -1.01
CA HIS A 49 -8.46 0.10 -1.40
C HIS A 49 -9.76 0.22 -0.61
N ALA A 50 -10.89 0.00 -1.30
CA ALA A 50 -12.22 0.03 -0.68
C ALA A 50 -12.43 -1.10 0.34
N GLY A 51 -11.89 -2.31 0.07
CA GLY A 51 -11.99 -3.46 0.98
C GLY A 51 -12.76 -4.67 0.45
N TYR A 52 -13.17 -4.66 -0.81
CA TYR A 52 -13.94 -5.75 -1.43
C TYR A 52 -13.10 -6.99 -1.79
N ASP A 53 -11.77 -6.86 -1.90
CA ASP A 53 -10.89 -7.95 -2.37
C ASP A 53 -10.47 -8.92 -1.24
N ALA A 54 -10.41 -8.43 -0.01
CA ALA A 54 -9.90 -9.22 1.10
C ALA A 54 -10.94 -10.24 1.62
N GLU A 55 -10.48 -11.45 1.91
CA GLU A 55 -11.31 -12.54 2.45
C GLU A 55 -12.01 -12.13 3.74
N PRO A 56 -13.35 -12.25 3.81
CA PRO A 56 -14.12 -11.89 4.99
C PRO A 56 -13.66 -12.62 6.26
N GLY A 57 -13.74 -11.94 7.40
CA GLY A 57 -13.31 -12.49 8.69
C GLY A 57 -11.81 -12.42 8.96
N THR A 58 -10.98 -12.08 7.98
CA THR A 58 -9.54 -11.93 8.15
C THR A 58 -9.17 -10.59 8.76
N LEU A 59 -7.99 -10.53 9.41
CA LEU A 59 -7.41 -9.27 9.89
C LEU A 59 -7.18 -8.29 8.73
N LYS A 60 -6.77 -8.79 7.56
CA LYS A 60 -6.57 -8.01 6.34
C LYS A 60 -7.85 -7.28 5.93
N ALA A 61 -8.99 -7.98 5.87
CA ALA A 61 -10.28 -7.38 5.52
C ALA A 61 -10.68 -6.28 6.51
N ARG A 62 -10.61 -6.60 7.81
CA ARG A 62 -10.95 -5.66 8.88
C ARG A 62 -10.08 -4.40 8.84
N MET A 63 -8.76 -4.55 8.75
CA MET A 63 -7.83 -3.42 8.74
C MET A 63 -7.92 -2.60 7.46
N ASN A 64 -8.18 -3.23 6.30
CA ASN A 64 -8.40 -2.52 5.05
C ASN A 64 -9.60 -1.55 5.15
N VAL A 65 -10.76 -2.05 5.58
CA VAL A 65 -11.98 -1.22 5.70
C VAL A 65 -11.81 -0.13 6.76
N GLN A 66 -11.21 -0.46 7.91
CA GLN A 66 -10.95 0.54 8.96
C GLN A 66 -9.97 1.61 8.47
N GLY A 67 -8.85 1.23 7.86
CA GLY A 67 -7.87 2.17 7.30
C GLY A 67 -8.48 3.06 6.22
N ASN A 68 -9.31 2.49 5.33
CA ASN A 68 -10.02 3.26 4.32
C ASN A 68 -10.89 4.37 4.95
N ARG A 69 -11.67 4.04 5.99
CA ARG A 69 -12.54 5.00 6.71
C ARG A 69 -11.78 6.12 7.41
N MET A 70 -10.54 5.88 7.80
CA MET A 70 -9.71 6.89 8.48
C MET A 70 -9.18 7.96 7.54
N MET A 71 -9.07 7.68 6.23
CA MET A 71 -8.29 8.50 5.30
C MET A 71 -8.80 9.93 5.14
N ASP A 72 -10.13 10.15 5.14
CA ASP A 72 -10.68 11.50 4.99
C ASP A 72 -10.34 12.42 6.17
N ALA A 73 -10.39 11.89 7.38
CA ALA A 73 -10.02 12.64 8.58
C ALA A 73 -8.50 12.83 8.66
N LEU A 74 -7.75 11.75 8.43
CA LEU A 74 -6.30 11.74 8.53
C LEU A 74 -5.63 12.68 7.50
N SER A 75 -6.14 12.69 6.26
CA SER A 75 -5.60 13.55 5.19
C SER A 75 -5.82 15.04 5.49
N LYS A 76 -6.95 15.38 6.12
CA LYS A 76 -7.25 16.76 6.55
C LYS A 76 -6.42 17.16 7.77
N GLU A 77 -6.28 16.27 8.74
CA GLU A 77 -5.52 16.51 9.97
C GLU A 77 -4.04 16.74 9.70
N LEU A 78 -3.47 15.96 8.77
CA LEU A 78 -2.03 15.97 8.45
C LEU A 78 -1.69 16.68 7.13
N ASP A 79 -2.66 17.25 6.45
CA ASP A 79 -2.52 18.05 5.21
C ASP A 79 -1.73 17.33 4.10
N PHE A 80 -2.09 16.08 3.80
CA PHE A 80 -1.51 15.38 2.65
C PHE A 80 -2.55 15.14 1.54
N PRO A 81 -2.13 15.14 0.25
CA PRO A 81 -3.04 14.95 -0.88
C PRO A 81 -3.69 13.56 -0.88
N PHE A 82 -5.02 13.56 -0.85
CA PHE A 82 -5.87 12.39 -0.94
C PHE A 82 -7.13 12.72 -1.73
N LYS A 83 -7.62 11.78 -2.54
CA LYS A 83 -8.86 11.92 -3.32
C LYS A 83 -9.66 10.64 -3.33
N ARG A 84 -10.94 10.71 -3.01
CA ARG A 84 -11.93 9.65 -3.27
C ARG A 84 -12.27 9.68 -4.76
N ASN A 85 -11.66 8.82 -5.56
CA ASN A 85 -11.94 8.74 -6.99
C ASN A 85 -12.72 7.48 -7.38
N GLY A 86 -13.00 6.59 -6.41
CA GLY A 86 -13.64 5.32 -6.67
C GLY A 86 -12.75 4.33 -7.41
N SER A 87 -13.20 3.08 -7.45
CA SER A 87 -12.54 2.04 -8.22
C SER A 87 -13.53 1.23 -9.04
N LEU A 88 -13.08 0.76 -10.20
CA LEU A 88 -13.81 -0.09 -11.12
C LEU A 88 -13.05 -1.40 -11.33
N VAL A 89 -13.71 -2.55 -11.15
CA VAL A 89 -13.16 -3.85 -11.54
C VAL A 89 -13.85 -4.28 -12.82
N LEU A 90 -13.09 -4.40 -13.91
CA LEU A 90 -13.61 -4.67 -15.25
C LEU A 90 -13.88 -6.16 -15.46
N CYS A 91 -15.02 -6.46 -16.08
CA CYS A 91 -15.38 -7.77 -16.60
C CYS A 91 -15.57 -7.68 -18.13
N PHE A 92 -14.83 -8.50 -18.86
CA PHE A 92 -14.82 -8.50 -20.35
C PHE A 92 -15.69 -9.62 -20.95
N ASP A 93 -16.05 -10.62 -20.16
CA ASP A 93 -16.78 -11.79 -20.61
C ASP A 93 -17.98 -12.05 -19.66
N GLU A 94 -19.13 -12.33 -20.24
CA GLU A 94 -20.34 -12.65 -19.47
C GLU A 94 -20.16 -13.88 -18.57
N ASP A 95 -19.36 -14.85 -19.00
CA ASP A 95 -19.03 -16.03 -18.21
C ASP A 95 -18.26 -15.70 -16.90
N ASN A 96 -17.65 -14.53 -16.85
CA ASN A 96 -16.93 -14.04 -15.67
C ASN A 96 -17.75 -13.11 -14.76
N LEU A 97 -19.04 -12.83 -15.08
CA LEU A 97 -19.92 -12.05 -14.21
C LEU A 97 -20.06 -12.63 -12.80
N PRO A 98 -20.14 -13.95 -12.59
CA PRO A 98 -20.15 -14.51 -11.23
C PRO A 98 -18.98 -14.07 -10.36
N GLY A 99 -17.81 -13.81 -10.93
CA GLY A 99 -16.66 -13.32 -10.19
C GLY A 99 -16.82 -11.86 -9.71
N LEU A 100 -17.58 -11.01 -10.43
CA LEU A 100 -17.95 -9.68 -9.91
C LEU A 100 -18.97 -9.79 -8.78
N GLU A 101 -19.92 -10.70 -8.89
CA GLU A 101 -20.92 -10.93 -7.84
C GLU A 101 -20.24 -11.44 -6.55
N GLU A 102 -19.30 -12.37 -6.66
CA GLU A 102 -18.50 -12.83 -5.51
C GLU A 102 -17.77 -11.65 -4.82
N LEU A 103 -17.17 -10.74 -5.59
CA LEU A 103 -16.53 -9.56 -5.04
C LEU A 103 -17.54 -8.60 -4.38
N ARG A 104 -18.74 -8.46 -4.93
CA ARG A 104 -19.82 -7.66 -4.34
C ARG A 104 -20.29 -8.24 -3.01
N GLU A 105 -20.53 -9.56 -2.97
CA GLU A 105 -20.91 -10.25 -1.74
C GLU A 105 -19.83 -10.15 -0.66
N ARG A 106 -18.55 -10.28 -1.08
CA ARG A 106 -17.39 -10.11 -0.21
C ARG A 106 -17.28 -8.67 0.33
N ALA A 107 -17.57 -7.67 -0.51
CA ALA A 107 -17.65 -6.27 -0.09
C ALA A 107 -18.72 -6.05 0.99
N GLU A 108 -19.90 -6.62 0.79
CA GLU A 108 -21.01 -6.56 1.76
C GLU A 108 -20.61 -7.20 3.09
N ALA A 109 -20.04 -8.41 3.05
CA ALA A 109 -19.59 -9.13 4.23
C ALA A 109 -18.49 -8.36 5.00
N ASN A 110 -17.64 -7.60 4.30
CA ASN A 110 -16.60 -6.76 4.88
C ASN A 110 -17.12 -5.38 5.36
N GLY A 111 -18.38 -5.05 5.06
CA GLY A 111 -19.00 -3.76 5.42
C GLY A 111 -18.49 -2.58 4.58
N VAL A 112 -18.16 -2.83 3.30
CA VAL A 112 -17.82 -1.78 2.33
C VAL A 112 -19.12 -1.20 1.78
N PRO A 113 -19.38 0.12 1.94
CA PRO A 113 -20.66 0.71 1.52
C PRO A 113 -20.73 0.92 0.00
N ASP A 114 -21.95 0.91 -0.53
CA ASP A 114 -22.33 1.38 -1.87
C ASP A 114 -21.65 0.67 -3.04
N VAL A 115 -21.13 -0.55 -2.82
CA VAL A 115 -20.55 -1.36 -3.89
C VAL A 115 -21.66 -1.97 -4.75
N ARG A 116 -21.57 -1.79 -6.06
CA ARG A 116 -22.57 -2.27 -7.00
C ARG A 116 -21.97 -2.69 -8.34
N ILE A 117 -22.67 -3.57 -9.04
CA ILE A 117 -22.35 -3.94 -10.41
C ILE A 117 -23.09 -2.98 -11.36
N VAL A 118 -22.36 -2.50 -12.36
CA VAL A 118 -22.85 -1.55 -13.37
C VAL A 118 -22.64 -2.19 -14.75
N ALA A 119 -23.64 -2.05 -15.64
CA ALA A 119 -23.59 -2.59 -16.99
C ALA A 119 -24.22 -1.62 -18.00
N GLY A 120 -24.00 -1.87 -19.28
CA GLY A 120 -24.58 -1.09 -20.38
C GLY A 120 -24.10 0.37 -20.42
N ASP A 121 -25.01 1.27 -20.77
CA ASP A 121 -24.66 2.70 -21.00
C ASP A 121 -24.16 3.44 -19.75
N GLU A 122 -24.48 2.95 -18.57
CA GLU A 122 -24.01 3.54 -17.31
C GLU A 122 -22.49 3.41 -17.15
N ILE A 123 -21.87 2.38 -17.74
CA ILE A 123 -20.40 2.22 -17.73
C ILE A 123 -19.73 3.43 -18.40
N LYS A 124 -20.26 3.86 -19.58
CA LYS A 124 -19.73 5.00 -20.33
C LYS A 124 -19.96 6.33 -19.61
N ALA A 125 -21.06 6.41 -18.83
CA ALA A 125 -21.31 7.60 -18.02
C ALA A 125 -20.34 7.70 -16.84
N LEU A 126 -19.92 6.57 -16.27
CA LEU A 126 -18.91 6.54 -15.20
C LEU A 126 -17.49 6.81 -15.74
N GLU A 127 -17.12 6.14 -16.83
CA GLU A 127 -15.76 6.20 -17.39
C GLU A 127 -15.80 6.09 -18.92
N PRO A 128 -15.81 7.22 -19.64
CA PRO A 128 -16.01 7.25 -21.10
C PRO A 128 -14.92 6.55 -21.91
N ASN A 129 -13.70 6.50 -21.37
CA ASN A 129 -12.52 5.99 -22.06
C ASN A 129 -12.22 4.51 -21.82
N LEU A 130 -13.15 3.77 -21.19
CA LEU A 130 -13.01 2.32 -21.07
C LEU A 130 -13.14 1.63 -22.43
N SER A 131 -12.43 0.51 -22.54
CA SER A 131 -12.55 -0.37 -23.69
C SER A 131 -14.02 -0.72 -23.99
N PRO A 132 -14.46 -0.72 -25.27
CA PRO A 132 -15.81 -1.12 -25.65
C PRO A 132 -16.11 -2.61 -25.38
N ASP A 133 -15.09 -3.41 -25.13
CA ASP A 133 -15.23 -4.83 -24.81
C ASP A 133 -15.68 -5.08 -23.35
N VAL A 134 -15.68 -4.05 -22.51
CA VAL A 134 -16.14 -4.15 -21.11
C VAL A 134 -17.64 -4.39 -21.06
N LYS A 135 -18.07 -5.51 -20.47
CA LYS A 135 -19.47 -5.93 -20.34
C LYS A 135 -20.12 -5.45 -19.05
N ALA A 136 -19.36 -5.48 -17.97
CA ALA A 136 -19.79 -5.02 -16.65
C ALA A 136 -18.61 -4.54 -15.83
N VAL A 137 -18.89 -3.74 -14.79
CA VAL A 137 -17.89 -3.30 -13.81
C VAL A 137 -18.43 -3.43 -12.40
N LEU A 138 -17.59 -3.81 -11.44
CA LEU A 138 -17.86 -3.60 -10.03
C LEU A 138 -17.41 -2.20 -9.66
N TYR A 139 -18.32 -1.33 -9.28
CA TYR A 139 -18.03 0.02 -8.82
C TYR A 139 -17.97 0.08 -7.30
N ALA A 140 -16.86 0.54 -6.75
CA ALA A 140 -16.65 0.76 -5.32
C ALA A 140 -16.28 2.23 -5.07
N PRO A 141 -17.25 3.09 -4.68
CA PRO A 141 -17.06 4.54 -4.59
C PRO A 141 -16.11 4.96 -3.47
N THR A 142 -15.89 4.12 -2.48
CA THR A 142 -14.98 4.41 -1.35
C THR A 142 -13.50 4.17 -1.65
N GLY A 143 -13.17 3.66 -2.83
CA GLY A 143 -11.79 3.62 -3.30
C GLY A 143 -11.19 5.02 -3.41
N GLY A 144 -9.88 5.14 -3.25
CA GLY A 144 -9.21 6.44 -3.31
C GLY A 144 -7.75 6.33 -3.74
N ILE A 145 -7.16 7.48 -4.00
CA ILE A 145 -5.74 7.66 -4.32
C ILE A 145 -5.11 8.66 -3.37
N VAL A 146 -3.82 8.48 -3.07
CA VAL A 146 -3.09 9.28 -2.09
C VAL A 146 -1.69 9.62 -2.62
N CYS A 147 -1.08 10.68 -2.11
CA CYS A 147 0.37 10.86 -2.27
C CYS A 147 1.10 10.05 -1.20
N PRO A 148 1.72 8.90 -1.52
CA PRO A 148 2.34 8.03 -0.52
C PRO A 148 3.57 8.69 0.13
N PHE A 149 4.28 9.54 -0.59
CA PHE A 149 5.38 10.33 -0.05
C PHE A 149 4.88 11.29 1.01
N LYS A 150 3.95 12.19 0.67
CA LYS A 150 3.46 13.21 1.59
C LYS A 150 2.73 12.63 2.78
N MET A 151 1.99 11.51 2.60
CA MET A 151 1.38 10.80 3.70
C MET A 151 2.44 10.29 4.70
N THR A 152 3.51 9.65 4.20
CA THR A 152 4.57 9.12 5.07
C THR A 152 5.34 10.24 5.77
N ILE A 153 5.67 11.33 5.04
CA ILE A 153 6.35 12.50 5.60
C ILE A 153 5.48 13.16 6.68
N ALA A 154 4.19 13.38 6.42
CA ALA A 154 3.29 14.00 7.37
C ALA A 154 3.11 13.18 8.67
N LEU A 155 3.08 11.85 8.55
CA LEU A 155 3.09 10.94 9.71
C LEU A 155 4.41 11.06 10.49
N ALA A 156 5.54 11.17 9.79
CA ALA A 156 6.84 11.35 10.40
C ALA A 156 6.94 12.70 11.15
N GLU A 157 6.62 13.80 10.45
CA GLU A 157 6.65 15.14 11.04
C GLU A 157 5.77 15.24 12.29
N ASN A 158 4.55 14.70 12.23
CA ASN A 158 3.65 14.65 13.37
C ASN A 158 4.25 13.84 14.54
N SER A 159 4.90 12.71 14.25
CA SER A 159 5.58 11.90 15.28
C SER A 159 6.73 12.67 15.93
N TYR A 160 7.53 13.36 15.12
CA TYR A 160 8.69 14.13 15.56
C TYR A 160 8.32 15.29 16.49
N VAL A 161 7.34 16.10 16.07
CA VAL A 161 6.90 17.25 16.90
C VAL A 161 6.22 16.82 18.21
N ASN A 162 5.79 15.56 18.29
CA ASN A 162 5.24 14.95 19.50
C ASN A 162 6.26 14.07 20.26
N GLY A 163 7.56 14.23 19.98
CA GLY A 163 8.64 13.74 20.84
C GLY A 163 9.17 12.34 20.52
N VAL A 164 8.92 11.80 19.33
CA VAL A 164 9.59 10.57 18.86
C VAL A 164 10.95 10.90 18.29
N ASP A 165 12.00 10.22 18.76
CA ASP A 165 13.36 10.38 18.26
C ASP A 165 13.56 9.63 16.94
N PHE A 166 14.28 10.25 15.97
CA PHE A 166 14.60 9.61 14.68
C PHE A 166 16.11 9.43 14.55
N HIS A 167 16.49 8.22 14.14
CA HIS A 167 17.88 7.85 13.87
C HIS A 167 17.99 7.31 12.44
N PHE A 168 18.33 8.18 11.50
CA PHE A 168 18.63 7.84 10.11
C PHE A 168 20.07 7.35 9.95
N ASN A 169 20.36 6.66 8.81
CA ASN A 169 21.64 5.99 8.56
C ASN A 169 22.01 5.04 9.71
N THR A 170 21.02 4.41 10.35
CA THR A 170 21.17 3.58 11.55
C THR A 170 20.57 2.21 11.27
N GLU A 171 21.31 1.43 10.50
CA GLU A 171 20.92 0.06 10.16
C GLU A 171 20.97 -0.84 11.39
N VAL A 172 19.86 -1.51 11.65
CA VAL A 172 19.79 -2.57 12.67
C VAL A 172 20.41 -3.83 12.09
N THR A 173 21.43 -4.34 12.77
CA THR A 173 22.18 -5.53 12.33
C THR A 173 21.83 -6.78 13.10
N ASP A 174 21.42 -6.65 14.36
CA ASP A 174 20.97 -7.77 15.21
C ASP A 174 20.06 -7.28 16.33
N ILE A 175 19.27 -8.21 16.90
CA ILE A 175 18.41 -7.97 18.05
C ILE A 175 18.61 -9.11 19.06
N THR A 176 19.03 -8.74 20.26
CA THR A 176 19.20 -9.70 21.37
C THR A 176 18.10 -9.51 22.41
N ARG A 177 17.46 -10.60 22.81
CA ARG A 177 16.49 -10.59 23.93
C ARG A 177 17.23 -10.53 25.27
N THR A 178 16.80 -9.64 26.14
CA THR A 178 17.35 -9.47 27.50
C THR A 178 16.29 -9.77 28.57
N ALA A 179 16.66 -9.74 29.83
CA ALA A 179 15.72 -9.89 30.93
C ALA A 179 14.68 -8.74 31.02
N GLU A 180 15.07 -7.54 30.57
CA GLU A 180 14.24 -6.32 30.66
C GLU A 180 13.60 -5.89 29.34
N GLY A 181 13.84 -6.63 28.25
CA GLY A 181 13.33 -6.30 26.92
C GLY A 181 14.28 -6.74 25.81
N TYR A 182 14.81 -5.78 25.04
CA TYR A 182 15.62 -6.04 23.86
C TYR A 182 16.83 -5.09 23.82
N LEU A 183 17.95 -5.60 23.32
CA LEU A 183 19.10 -4.83 22.89
C LEU A 183 19.15 -4.89 21.36
N VAL A 184 19.03 -3.74 20.72
CA VAL A 184 19.04 -3.57 19.26
C VAL A 184 20.43 -3.09 18.87
N HIS A 185 21.15 -3.89 18.09
CA HIS A 185 22.52 -3.61 17.67
C HIS A 185 22.54 -2.86 16.34
N THR A 186 23.34 -1.81 16.26
CA THR A 186 23.56 -1.02 15.05
C THR A 186 25.03 -0.65 14.89
N ALA A 187 25.46 -0.27 13.69
CA ALA A 187 26.82 0.23 13.45
C ALA A 187 27.13 1.54 14.22
N LYS A 188 26.13 2.26 14.69
CA LYS A 188 26.26 3.51 15.47
C LYS A 188 26.14 3.32 16.99
N GLY A 189 26.11 2.07 17.45
CA GLY A 189 25.95 1.71 18.86
C GLY A 189 24.64 0.98 19.13
N ASP A 190 24.47 0.58 20.38
CA ASP A 190 23.36 -0.25 20.81
C ASP A 190 22.24 0.57 21.43
N PHE A 191 21.00 0.16 21.17
CA PHE A 191 19.80 0.76 21.75
C PHE A 191 19.04 -0.26 22.60
N ALA A 192 18.83 0.07 23.87
CA ALA A 192 18.04 -0.78 24.76
C ALA A 192 16.59 -0.31 24.83
N ALA A 193 15.63 -1.23 24.65
CA ALA A 193 14.20 -0.94 24.71
C ALA A 193 13.40 -2.05 25.37
N ARG A 194 12.26 -1.70 25.97
CA ARG A 194 11.31 -2.67 26.52
C ARG A 194 10.57 -3.44 25.42
N CYS A 195 10.25 -2.75 24.32
CA CYS A 195 9.53 -3.32 23.18
C CYS A 195 10.21 -2.93 21.86
N VAL A 196 10.10 -3.81 20.86
CA VAL A 196 10.51 -3.54 19.48
C VAL A 196 9.34 -3.78 18.55
N VAL A 197 9.04 -2.81 17.71
CA VAL A 197 8.06 -2.90 16.61
C VAL A 197 8.83 -3.11 15.32
N ASN A 198 8.62 -4.25 14.68
CA ASN A 198 9.23 -4.57 13.40
C ASN A 198 8.35 -4.04 12.26
N ALA A 199 8.73 -2.91 11.68
CA ALA A 199 8.10 -2.27 10.53
C ALA A 199 9.04 -2.19 9.31
N ALA A 200 9.98 -3.15 9.20
CA ALA A 200 11.07 -3.18 8.22
C ALA A 200 10.64 -3.62 6.80
N GLY A 201 9.35 -3.56 6.47
CA GLY A 201 8.84 -3.86 5.14
C GLY A 201 9.24 -5.26 4.65
N VAL A 202 9.86 -5.35 3.48
CA VAL A 202 10.29 -6.63 2.89
C VAL A 202 11.39 -7.34 3.69
N TYR A 203 12.02 -6.68 4.66
CA TYR A 203 13.04 -7.24 5.54
C TYR A 203 12.50 -7.69 6.90
N ALA A 204 11.19 -7.59 7.12
CA ALA A 204 10.59 -7.90 8.42
C ALA A 204 10.80 -9.36 8.86
N ASP A 205 10.95 -10.30 7.93
CA ASP A 205 11.28 -11.69 8.22
C ASP A 205 12.66 -11.84 8.88
N GLN A 206 13.65 -11.05 8.47
CA GLN A 206 15.00 -11.10 9.03
C GLN A 206 14.97 -10.74 10.52
N PHE A 207 14.38 -9.60 10.88
CA PHE A 207 14.28 -9.15 12.27
C PHE A 207 13.39 -10.05 13.12
N ASN A 208 12.27 -10.55 12.58
CA ASN A 208 11.48 -11.57 13.27
C ASN A 208 12.32 -12.80 13.61
N ASN A 209 13.14 -13.23 12.65
CA ASN A 209 13.92 -14.45 12.77
C ASN A 209 15.09 -14.36 13.77
N MET A 210 15.50 -13.16 14.16
CA MET A 210 16.50 -12.96 15.21
C MET A 210 15.95 -13.36 16.58
N VAL A 211 14.71 -13.00 16.89
CA VAL A 211 14.18 -13.10 18.26
C VAL A 211 12.97 -14.04 18.42
N SER A 212 12.31 -14.45 17.33
CA SER A 212 11.14 -15.32 17.37
C SER A 212 11.51 -16.79 17.14
N ALA A 213 10.87 -17.69 17.88
CA ALA A 213 10.92 -19.13 17.60
C ALA A 213 10.13 -19.46 16.31
N HIS A 214 9.06 -18.71 16.03
CA HIS A 214 8.29 -18.83 14.78
C HIS A 214 9.00 -18.08 13.66
N LYS A 215 9.63 -18.84 12.77
CA LYS A 215 10.39 -18.25 11.64
C LYS A 215 9.44 -17.89 10.50
N LEU A 216 9.73 -16.75 9.86
CA LEU A 216 9.03 -16.23 8.70
C LEU A 216 9.97 -16.21 7.50
N HIS A 217 9.38 -16.24 6.32
CA HIS A 217 10.08 -16.01 5.06
C HIS A 217 9.23 -15.09 4.18
N ILE A 218 9.81 -13.99 3.70
CA ILE A 218 9.18 -13.06 2.77
C ILE A 218 9.83 -13.20 1.41
N THR A 219 9.08 -13.71 0.44
CA THR A 219 9.45 -13.66 -0.97
C THR A 219 9.05 -12.29 -1.52
N PRO A 220 10.01 -11.45 -1.93
CA PRO A 220 9.68 -10.15 -2.49
C PRO A 220 9.00 -10.31 -3.84
N ARG A 221 8.00 -9.45 -4.10
CA ARG A 221 7.30 -9.39 -5.39
C ARG A 221 7.49 -8.02 -6.00
N LYS A 222 8.25 -7.98 -7.11
CA LYS A 222 8.51 -6.77 -7.87
C LYS A 222 7.31 -6.41 -8.74
N GLY A 223 6.98 -5.12 -8.81
CA GLY A 223 5.99 -4.55 -9.71
C GLY A 223 6.58 -3.39 -10.47
N GLU A 224 6.59 -3.48 -11.80
CA GLU A 224 7.06 -2.42 -12.67
C GLU A 224 5.89 -1.60 -13.19
N TYR A 225 6.09 -0.28 -13.30
CA TYR A 225 5.06 0.69 -13.65
C TYR A 225 5.50 1.61 -14.77
N ILE A 226 4.52 2.19 -15.46
CA ILE A 226 4.68 3.34 -16.34
C ILE A 226 3.95 4.52 -15.74
N LEU A 227 4.67 5.59 -15.42
CA LEU A 227 4.11 6.88 -15.02
C LEU A 227 4.12 7.81 -16.23
N MET A 228 2.94 8.21 -16.70
CA MET A 228 2.77 9.07 -17.86
C MET A 228 2.70 10.54 -17.45
N ASP A 229 2.92 11.42 -18.42
CA ASP A 229 2.81 12.87 -18.26
C ASP A 229 1.39 13.31 -17.84
N LYS A 230 1.29 14.49 -17.26
CA LYS A 230 0.00 15.09 -16.84
C LYS A 230 -0.98 15.30 -18.00
N LYS A 231 -0.51 15.36 -19.25
CA LYS A 231 -1.38 15.41 -20.43
C LYS A 231 -2.27 14.17 -20.58
N ALA A 232 -1.85 13.03 -20.00
CA ALA A 232 -2.63 11.81 -19.95
C ALA A 232 -3.44 11.67 -18.64
N GLY A 233 -3.31 12.60 -17.71
CA GLY A 233 -3.84 12.48 -16.35
C GLY A 233 -5.35 12.38 -16.24
N ASP A 234 -6.06 13.01 -17.17
CA ASP A 234 -7.52 13.01 -17.23
C ASP A 234 -8.09 11.91 -18.13
N PHE A 235 -7.24 10.99 -18.63
CA PHE A 235 -7.67 9.91 -19.51
C PHE A 235 -8.66 8.98 -18.82
N VAL A 236 -8.43 8.68 -17.55
CA VAL A 236 -9.41 7.99 -16.68
C VAL A 236 -9.58 8.76 -15.37
N THR A 237 -10.78 8.69 -14.79
CA THR A 237 -11.12 9.39 -13.54
C THR A 237 -11.11 8.47 -12.33
N HIS A 238 -11.42 7.20 -12.52
CA HIS A 238 -11.42 6.16 -11.50
C HIS A 238 -10.15 5.33 -11.53
N THR A 239 -9.90 4.60 -10.44
CA THR A 239 -8.90 3.54 -10.43
C THR A 239 -9.47 2.30 -11.09
N ILE A 240 -8.88 1.88 -12.19
CA ILE A 240 -9.37 0.78 -13.01
C ILE A 240 -8.56 -0.48 -12.75
N PHE A 241 -9.23 -1.55 -12.34
CA PHE A 241 -8.67 -2.88 -12.16
C PHE A 241 -9.24 -3.84 -13.19
N GLN A 242 -8.43 -4.77 -13.65
CA GLN A 242 -8.93 -5.97 -14.31
C GLN A 242 -9.33 -7.00 -13.26
N GLN A 243 -10.36 -7.79 -13.56
CA GLN A 243 -10.78 -8.89 -12.70
C GLN A 243 -9.60 -9.85 -12.49
N PRO A 244 -9.34 -10.32 -11.26
CA PRO A 244 -8.29 -11.30 -11.00
C PRO A 244 -8.49 -12.57 -11.83
N THR A 245 -7.42 -13.06 -12.42
CA THR A 245 -7.40 -14.36 -13.13
C THR A 245 -6.55 -15.36 -12.37
N ARG A 246 -6.55 -16.63 -12.80
CA ARG A 246 -5.64 -17.65 -12.24
C ARG A 246 -4.16 -17.28 -12.37
N LEU A 247 -3.81 -16.37 -13.28
CA LEU A 247 -2.46 -15.87 -13.51
C LEU A 247 -2.09 -14.67 -12.62
N GLY A 248 -2.97 -14.27 -11.72
CA GLY A 248 -2.77 -13.15 -10.79
C GLY A 248 -3.66 -11.94 -11.05
N LYS A 249 -3.37 -10.84 -10.35
CA LYS A 249 -4.05 -9.56 -10.55
C LYS A 249 -3.61 -8.96 -11.90
N GLY A 250 -4.58 -8.42 -12.64
CA GLY A 250 -4.30 -7.70 -13.87
C GLY A 250 -3.56 -6.37 -13.62
N ILE A 251 -3.13 -5.75 -14.71
CA ILE A 251 -2.58 -4.38 -14.69
C ILE A 251 -3.71 -3.42 -14.35
N LEU A 252 -3.44 -2.46 -13.47
CA LEU A 252 -4.33 -1.35 -13.20
C LEU A 252 -3.96 -0.13 -14.04
N VAL A 253 -4.95 0.75 -14.27
CA VAL A 253 -4.79 2.09 -14.83
C VAL A 253 -5.46 3.07 -13.87
N THR A 254 -4.74 4.09 -13.41
CA THR A 254 -5.25 5.01 -12.39
C THR A 254 -4.69 6.41 -12.55
N PRO A 255 -5.49 7.46 -12.31
CA PRO A 255 -4.93 8.79 -12.15
C PRO A 255 -4.13 8.85 -10.84
N THR A 256 -3.20 9.78 -10.75
CA THR A 256 -2.54 10.12 -9.48
C THR A 256 -3.13 11.40 -8.89
N VAL A 257 -2.94 11.62 -7.60
CA VAL A 257 -3.39 12.88 -6.96
C VAL A 257 -2.69 14.13 -7.51
N HIS A 258 -1.61 13.94 -8.24
CA HIS A 258 -0.85 15.04 -8.87
C HIS A 258 -1.16 15.24 -10.35
N GLY A 259 -2.15 14.51 -10.90
CA GLY A 259 -2.61 14.65 -12.27
C GLY A 259 -1.79 13.91 -13.31
N ASN A 260 -1.03 12.90 -12.93
CA ASN A 260 -0.39 11.96 -13.85
C ASN A 260 -1.30 10.74 -14.06
N LEU A 261 -1.03 9.94 -15.08
CA LEU A 261 -1.63 8.63 -15.27
C LEU A 261 -0.58 7.56 -14.95
N LEU A 262 -0.97 6.55 -14.17
CA LEU A 262 -0.13 5.41 -13.78
C LEU A 262 -0.72 4.13 -14.35
N ALA A 263 0.11 3.32 -15.01
CA ALA A 263 -0.23 1.97 -15.45
C ALA A 263 0.73 0.95 -14.83
N GLY A 264 0.24 -0.20 -14.41
CA GLY A 264 1.00 -1.24 -13.71
C GLY A 264 0.23 -1.79 -12.51
N PRO A 265 0.87 -2.58 -11.64
CA PRO A 265 2.20 -3.14 -11.79
C PRO A 265 2.22 -4.44 -12.58
N THR A 266 3.41 -4.86 -12.99
CA THR A 266 3.70 -6.29 -13.19
C THR A 266 3.69 -7.02 -11.85
N ALA A 267 3.83 -8.35 -11.84
CA ALA A 267 3.91 -9.12 -10.60
C ALA A 267 4.90 -10.27 -10.81
N GLU A 268 6.13 -10.07 -10.35
CA GLU A 268 7.22 -11.03 -10.48
C GLU A 268 7.80 -11.34 -9.11
N ASP A 269 7.82 -12.62 -8.73
CA ASP A 269 8.51 -13.06 -7.53
C ASP A 269 10.01 -13.10 -7.80
N ILE A 270 10.76 -12.37 -6.99
CA ILE A 270 12.21 -12.23 -7.11
C ILE A 270 12.91 -12.79 -5.86
N THR A 271 14.20 -13.01 -5.94
CA THR A 271 15.00 -13.52 -4.81
C THR A 271 15.77 -12.41 -4.10
N ASP A 272 16.20 -11.41 -4.84
CA ASP A 272 16.95 -10.27 -4.31
C ASP A 272 15.98 -9.14 -3.93
N LYS A 273 15.93 -8.81 -2.63
CA LYS A 273 15.07 -7.75 -2.09
C LYS A 273 15.49 -6.34 -2.54
N GLU A 274 16.69 -6.18 -3.08
CA GLU A 274 17.22 -4.92 -3.61
C GLU A 274 17.01 -4.76 -5.12
N GLU A 275 16.51 -5.78 -5.82
CA GLU A 275 16.25 -5.72 -7.26
C GLU A 275 15.02 -4.88 -7.56
N VAL A 276 15.24 -3.59 -7.85
CA VAL A 276 14.17 -2.60 -8.13
C VAL A 276 14.23 -2.05 -9.58
N CYS A 277 15.02 -2.69 -10.46
CA CYS A 277 15.16 -2.23 -11.84
C CYS A 277 13.86 -2.40 -12.65
N THR A 278 13.69 -1.50 -13.64
CA THR A 278 12.63 -1.60 -14.64
C THR A 278 13.20 -2.24 -15.90
N THR A 279 12.49 -3.22 -16.46
CA THR A 279 12.94 -4.00 -17.62
C THR A 279 12.12 -3.69 -18.88
N GLY A 280 12.71 -3.91 -20.05
CA GLY A 280 11.99 -3.75 -21.32
C GLY A 280 10.77 -4.69 -21.43
N ASP A 281 10.92 -5.93 -20.98
CA ASP A 281 9.85 -6.93 -21.00
C ASP A 281 8.72 -6.58 -20.02
N GLY A 282 9.06 -6.08 -18.83
CA GLY A 282 8.09 -5.60 -17.85
C GLY A 282 7.28 -4.41 -18.37
N LEU A 283 7.94 -3.45 -19.01
CA LEU A 283 7.26 -2.30 -19.64
C LEU A 283 6.34 -2.75 -20.78
N ALA A 284 6.79 -3.65 -21.65
CA ALA A 284 5.97 -4.20 -22.73
C ALA A 284 4.72 -4.89 -22.17
N GLN A 285 4.89 -5.70 -21.11
CA GLN A 285 3.77 -6.36 -20.46
C GLN A 285 2.75 -5.35 -19.87
N VAL A 286 3.22 -4.25 -19.27
CA VAL A 286 2.35 -3.19 -18.75
C VAL A 286 1.54 -2.55 -19.87
N VAL A 287 2.20 -2.20 -21.00
CA VAL A 287 1.52 -1.57 -22.16
C VAL A 287 0.47 -2.51 -22.74
N ASP A 288 0.83 -3.76 -23.01
CA ASP A 288 -0.06 -4.72 -23.66
C ASP A 288 -1.32 -5.01 -22.83
N LYS A 289 -1.16 -5.16 -21.53
CA LYS A 289 -2.30 -5.42 -20.64
C LYS A 289 -3.13 -4.17 -20.33
N ALA A 290 -2.50 -2.98 -20.18
CA ALA A 290 -3.22 -1.73 -19.91
C ALA A 290 -4.17 -1.36 -21.07
N ARG A 291 -3.75 -1.56 -22.33
CA ARG A 291 -4.56 -1.33 -23.54
C ARG A 291 -5.86 -2.15 -23.60
N LEU A 292 -5.97 -3.22 -22.82
CA LEU A 292 -7.21 -3.99 -22.73
C LEU A 292 -8.28 -3.27 -21.91
N SER A 293 -7.87 -2.39 -21.00
CA SER A 293 -8.76 -1.73 -20.06
C SER A 293 -9.31 -0.40 -20.58
N ALA A 294 -8.43 0.40 -21.19
CA ALA A 294 -8.74 1.76 -21.62
C ALA A 294 -7.78 2.27 -22.72
#